data_b5d4b970dc5ab3932e453f019acaefd9
#
_entry.id   b5d4b970dc5ab3932e453f019acaefd9
#
_cell.length_a   1.000
_cell.length_b   1.000
_cell.length_c   1.000
_cell.angle_alpha   90.00
_cell.angle_beta   90.00
_cell.angle_gamma   90.00
#
_symmetry.space_group_name_H-M   'P 1'
#
loop_
_entity.id
_entity.type
_entity.pdbx_description
1 polymer ?
#
loop_
_entity_poly.entity_id
_entity_poly.type
_entity_poly.pdbx_seq_one_letter_code
_entity_poly.pdbx_strand_id
1 'polypeptide(L)'
;IRHSTRNFPNREGSKLQSGQISSVALMDARSIAATAANKGFLTSAADVMDREYKAPKYHFDKSIYANRVFDSKGVADPSVEIQFGPNIKDWPAMSALPENLVLKVVSEIHDPVTTTDELIPSGETSSYRSNPLGLAEFALSRKDPAYVGRAREVQKAQKAIEANQCPLEVLEELKPVMETIRASYPEVGEGNIGVGSTIFAVKPGDGSAREQAASCQKVLGGWANIANEYATKRYRSNLINWGMLPFITEEKDTELSFKNGDYIFVPDVRKAVEDKTDAVKAYLVESISLLFLI
;
A
#
# COMPACT_ATOMS: atom_id res chain seq x y z
N ILE A 1 14.15 -16.92 22.35
CA ILE A 1 13.01 -16.14 21.85
C ILE A 1 13.54 -14.92 21.13
N ARG A 2 13.03 -14.65 19.97
CA ARG A 2 13.47 -13.53 19.14
C ARG A 2 12.58 -12.32 19.34
N HIS A 3 13.11 -11.27 19.95
CA HIS A 3 12.33 -10.07 20.26
C HIS A 3 11.95 -9.24 19.02
N SER A 4 12.71 -9.33 17.93
CA SER A 4 12.41 -8.64 16.67
C SER A 4 11.21 -9.23 15.92
N THR A 5 10.72 -10.39 16.37
CA THR A 5 9.54 -11.04 15.79
C THR A 5 8.29 -10.41 16.40
N ARG A 6 7.58 -9.59 15.64
CA ARG A 6 6.38 -8.92 16.16
C ARG A 6 5.21 -9.86 16.37
N ASN A 7 5.04 -10.87 15.50
CA ASN A 7 3.89 -11.76 15.52
C ASN A 7 4.30 -13.23 15.52
N PHE A 8 5.01 -13.65 14.47
CA PHE A 8 5.36 -15.07 14.26
C PHE A 8 6.83 -15.23 13.87
N PRO A 9 7.47 -16.32 14.28
CA PRO A 9 8.91 -16.52 14.08
C PRO A 9 9.32 -16.69 12.61
N ASN A 10 8.42 -17.10 11.74
CA ASN A 10 8.74 -17.44 10.34
C ASN A 10 8.38 -16.32 9.35
N ARG A 11 8.11 -15.11 9.81
CA ARG A 11 7.86 -13.99 8.91
C ARG A 11 9.15 -13.49 8.28
N GLU A 12 9.05 -12.88 7.07
CA GLU A 12 10.17 -12.34 6.31
C GLU A 12 11.08 -11.44 7.16
N GLY A 13 10.52 -10.45 7.85
CA GLY A 13 11.26 -9.57 8.74
C GLY A 13 11.84 -10.23 10.01
N SER A 14 11.67 -11.53 10.17
CA SER A 14 12.04 -12.30 11.36
C SER A 14 13.13 -13.34 11.04
N LYS A 15 14.01 -13.05 10.10
CA LYS A 15 15.09 -13.95 9.71
C LYS A 15 15.93 -14.37 10.92
N LEU A 16 16.15 -15.66 11.05
CA LEU A 16 16.99 -16.21 12.10
C LEU A 16 18.46 -15.97 11.77
N GLN A 17 19.19 -15.52 12.77
CA GLN A 17 20.64 -15.57 12.74
C GLN A 17 21.13 -17.00 12.97
N SER A 18 22.34 -17.33 12.52
CA SER A 18 22.91 -18.64 12.73
C SER A 18 22.91 -19.02 14.22
N GLY A 19 22.40 -20.21 14.52
CA GLY A 19 22.28 -20.70 15.90
C GLY A 19 21.18 -20.08 16.74
N GLN A 20 20.40 -19.11 16.21
CA GLN A 20 19.29 -18.53 16.96
C GLN A 20 18.01 -19.36 16.79
N ILE A 21 17.37 -19.69 17.89
CA ILE A 21 16.06 -20.35 17.92
C ILE A 21 14.98 -19.30 18.20
N SER A 22 13.91 -19.31 17.40
CA SER A 22 12.71 -18.54 17.65
C SER A 22 11.55 -19.48 17.93
N SER A 23 10.80 -19.18 19.00
CA SER A 23 9.59 -19.91 19.35
C SER A 23 8.51 -18.97 19.85
N VAL A 24 7.26 -19.43 19.76
CA VAL A 24 6.10 -18.72 20.29
C VAL A 24 5.43 -19.65 21.30
N ALA A 25 5.21 -19.12 22.52
CA ALA A 25 4.40 -19.77 23.53
C ALA A 25 3.06 -19.04 23.68
N LEU A 26 1.96 -19.78 23.60
CA LEU A 26 0.63 -19.27 23.92
C LEU A 26 0.47 -19.29 25.44
N MET A 27 0.30 -18.11 26.03
CA MET A 27 0.23 -17.94 27.49
C MET A 27 -0.83 -16.90 27.84
N ASP A 28 -1.47 -17.08 29.00
CA ASP A 28 -2.30 -16.03 29.59
C ASP A 28 -1.44 -14.87 30.17
N ALA A 29 -2.08 -13.71 30.35
CA ALA A 29 -1.37 -12.50 30.77
C ALA A 29 -0.66 -12.65 32.13
N ARG A 30 -1.20 -13.45 33.06
CA ARG A 30 -0.59 -13.68 34.38
C ARG A 30 0.64 -14.55 34.28
N SER A 31 0.62 -15.59 33.45
CA SER A 31 1.78 -16.43 33.17
C SER A 31 2.86 -15.67 32.41
N ILE A 32 2.50 -14.73 31.54
CA ILE A 32 3.46 -13.80 30.92
C ILE A 32 4.13 -12.93 31.99
N ALA A 33 3.35 -12.36 32.89
CA ALA A 33 3.89 -11.53 33.99
C ALA A 33 4.76 -12.35 34.95
N ALA A 34 4.37 -13.58 35.30
CA ALA A 34 5.16 -14.49 36.12
C ALA A 34 6.49 -14.84 35.46
N THR A 35 6.46 -15.15 34.16
CA THR A 35 7.66 -15.43 33.34
C THR A 35 8.60 -14.23 33.29
N ALA A 36 8.07 -13.03 33.10
CA ALA A 36 8.86 -11.80 33.09
C ALA A 36 9.49 -11.53 34.48
N ALA A 37 8.74 -11.69 35.56
CA ALA A 37 9.23 -11.55 36.92
C ALA A 37 10.31 -12.58 37.28
N ASN A 38 10.23 -13.77 36.67
CA ASN A 38 11.22 -14.83 36.80
C ASN A 38 12.32 -14.77 35.70
N LYS A 39 12.71 -13.57 35.29
CA LYS A 39 13.80 -13.30 34.37
C LYS A 39 13.73 -14.01 33.01
N GLY A 40 12.52 -14.32 32.55
CA GLY A 40 12.26 -14.95 31.27
C GLY A 40 12.20 -16.50 31.32
N PHE A 41 12.38 -17.11 32.48
CA PHE A 41 12.12 -18.54 32.62
C PHE A 41 10.61 -18.80 32.58
N LEU A 42 10.18 -19.72 31.72
CA LEU A 42 8.76 -20.06 31.59
C LEU A 42 8.18 -20.46 32.96
N THR A 43 7.23 -19.67 33.41
CA THR A 43 6.64 -19.81 34.75
C THR A 43 5.12 -19.73 34.61
N SER A 44 4.42 -20.72 35.13
CA SER A 44 2.96 -20.70 35.20
C SER A 44 2.49 -19.68 36.24
N ALA A 45 1.35 -19.04 35.98
CA ALA A 45 0.68 -18.23 37.00
C ALA A 45 0.32 -19.07 38.25
N ALA A 46 0.05 -20.36 38.09
CA ALA A 46 -0.19 -21.28 39.19
C ALA A 46 0.98 -21.40 40.16
N ASP A 47 2.22 -21.28 39.67
CA ASP A 47 3.43 -21.37 40.48
C ASP A 47 3.66 -20.15 41.41
N VAL A 48 2.87 -19.10 41.24
CA VAL A 48 2.94 -17.85 42.02
C VAL A 48 1.59 -17.45 42.63
N MET A 49 0.62 -18.36 42.65
CA MET A 49 -0.74 -18.08 43.18
C MET A 49 -0.82 -17.93 44.70
N ASP A 50 0.22 -18.30 45.43
CA ASP A 50 0.32 -18.10 46.87
C ASP A 50 0.55 -16.63 47.25
N ARG A 51 0.84 -15.79 46.30
CA ARG A 51 0.99 -14.34 46.53
C ARG A 51 -0.37 -13.69 46.68
N GLU A 52 -0.55 -12.95 47.75
CA GLU A 52 -1.75 -12.17 48.00
C GLU A 52 -1.92 -11.13 46.88
N TYR A 53 -3.00 -11.30 46.11
CA TYR A 53 -3.35 -10.35 45.05
C TYR A 53 -4.18 -9.20 45.66
N LYS A 54 -3.63 -8.01 45.65
CA LYS A 54 -4.38 -6.79 45.96
C LYS A 54 -4.90 -6.19 44.67
N ALA A 55 -6.20 -6.31 44.40
CA ALA A 55 -6.81 -5.69 43.25
C ALA A 55 -6.57 -4.15 43.30
N PRO A 56 -6.07 -3.56 42.21
CA PRO A 56 -5.94 -2.11 42.15
C PRO A 56 -7.32 -1.47 42.25
N LYS A 57 -7.43 -0.39 43.01
CA LYS A 57 -8.65 0.41 43.02
C LYS A 57 -8.77 1.14 41.70
N TYR A 58 -9.85 0.94 41.00
CA TYR A 58 -10.17 1.73 39.82
C TYR A 58 -10.42 3.18 40.25
N HIS A 59 -9.71 4.10 39.62
CA HIS A 59 -9.90 5.53 39.80
C HIS A 59 -10.28 6.14 38.45
N PHE A 60 -11.46 6.71 38.36
CA PHE A 60 -11.92 7.44 37.19
C PHE A 60 -11.80 8.93 37.47
N ASP A 61 -10.97 9.62 36.68
CA ASP A 61 -10.87 11.07 36.70
C ASP A 61 -11.48 11.64 35.42
N LYS A 62 -12.65 12.24 35.55
CA LYS A 62 -13.37 12.86 34.45
C LYS A 62 -12.57 13.99 33.79
N SER A 63 -11.72 14.67 34.53
CA SER A 63 -10.94 15.82 34.02
C SER A 63 -10.00 15.42 32.89
N ILE A 64 -9.50 14.17 32.90
CA ILE A 64 -8.65 13.63 31.84
C ILE A 64 -9.37 13.67 30.49
N TYR A 65 -10.66 13.35 30.48
CA TYR A 65 -11.48 13.35 29.26
C TYR A 65 -11.96 14.77 28.93
N ALA A 66 -12.42 15.51 29.92
CA ALA A 66 -12.93 16.88 29.74
C ALA A 66 -11.89 17.84 29.12
N ASN A 67 -10.59 17.59 29.39
CA ASN A 67 -9.49 18.41 28.85
C ASN A 67 -8.98 17.96 27.46
N ARG A 68 -9.48 16.84 26.91
CA ARG A 68 -8.98 16.27 25.65
C ARG A 68 -10.03 16.09 24.58
N VAL A 69 -11.28 16.12 24.93
CA VAL A 69 -12.40 15.89 24.03
C VAL A 69 -13.31 17.11 24.05
N PHE A 70 -13.52 17.69 22.88
CA PHE A 70 -14.57 18.69 22.71
C PHE A 70 -15.93 18.00 22.83
N ASP A 71 -16.71 18.40 23.83
CA ASP A 71 -18.05 17.88 24.06
C ASP A 71 -19.08 18.95 23.66
N SER A 72 -19.65 18.78 22.47
CA SER A 72 -20.73 19.62 21.95
C SER A 72 -22.08 19.36 22.64
N LYS A 73 -22.15 18.37 23.55
CA LYS A 73 -23.40 17.92 24.20
C LYS A 73 -24.51 17.57 23.22
N GLY A 74 -24.14 17.06 22.05
CA GLY A 74 -25.07 16.69 20.98
C GLY A 74 -25.63 17.87 20.18
N VAL A 75 -25.14 19.08 20.40
CA VAL A 75 -25.53 20.25 19.61
C VAL A 75 -24.47 20.54 18.58
N ALA A 76 -24.87 20.57 17.30
CA ALA A 76 -23.96 20.95 16.22
C ALA A 76 -23.64 22.44 16.30
N ASP A 77 -22.36 22.79 16.26
CA ASP A 77 -21.90 24.17 16.19
C ASP A 77 -21.11 24.36 14.88
N PRO A 78 -21.72 24.95 13.83
CA PRO A 78 -21.06 25.13 12.55
C PRO A 78 -19.93 26.19 12.58
N SER A 79 -19.77 26.93 13.66
CA SER A 79 -18.69 27.89 13.82
C SER A 79 -17.37 27.26 14.30
N VAL A 80 -17.41 25.99 14.74
CA VAL A 80 -16.22 25.27 15.19
C VAL A 80 -15.38 24.84 14.00
N GLU A 81 -14.17 25.36 13.90
CA GLU A 81 -13.19 24.99 12.90
C GLU A 81 -12.32 23.81 13.38
N ILE A 82 -12.05 22.87 12.48
CA ILE A 82 -11.10 21.81 12.73
C ILE A 82 -9.70 22.34 12.48
N GLN A 83 -8.87 22.34 13.53
CA GLN A 83 -7.46 22.70 13.42
C GLN A 83 -6.60 21.44 13.43
N PHE A 84 -5.87 21.22 12.34
CA PHE A 84 -4.97 20.10 12.24
C PHE A 84 -3.70 20.33 13.08
N GLY A 85 -3.23 19.27 13.72
CA GLY A 85 -1.90 19.25 14.33
C GLY A 85 -0.80 19.38 13.25
N PRO A 86 0.45 19.64 13.64
CA PRO A 86 1.54 19.97 12.72
C PRO A 86 1.84 18.88 11.67
N ASN A 87 1.58 17.62 12.00
CA ASN A 87 1.84 16.47 11.12
C ASN A 87 0.57 15.88 10.49
N ILE A 88 -0.55 16.58 10.61
CA ILE A 88 -1.82 16.14 9.99
C ILE A 88 -2.05 16.97 8.73
N LYS A 89 -2.27 16.28 7.62
CA LYS A 89 -2.59 16.87 6.31
C LYS A 89 -3.76 16.13 5.68
N ASP A 90 -4.53 16.85 4.90
CA ASP A 90 -5.59 16.24 4.11
C ASP A 90 -5.03 15.31 3.03
N TRP A 91 -5.88 14.38 2.61
CA TRP A 91 -5.63 13.56 1.44
C TRP A 91 -5.68 14.43 0.18
N PRO A 92 -4.80 14.17 -0.79
CA PRO A 92 -4.94 14.82 -2.09
C PRO A 92 -6.22 14.35 -2.78
N ALA A 93 -6.74 15.17 -3.68
CA ALA A 93 -7.85 14.77 -4.54
C ALA A 93 -7.49 13.49 -5.32
N MET A 94 -8.46 12.60 -5.46
CA MET A 94 -8.30 11.32 -6.16
C MET A 94 -9.19 11.32 -7.40
N SER A 95 -8.59 10.95 -8.54
CA SER A 95 -9.32 10.84 -9.80
C SER A 95 -10.21 9.60 -9.83
N ALA A 96 -11.33 9.68 -10.51
CA ALA A 96 -12.16 8.52 -10.84
C ALA A 96 -11.43 7.60 -11.84
N LEU A 97 -11.75 6.31 -11.82
CA LEU A 97 -11.20 5.35 -12.79
C LEU A 97 -11.56 5.81 -14.21
N PRO A 98 -10.58 5.99 -15.10
CA PRO A 98 -10.84 6.38 -16.50
C PRO A 98 -11.45 5.23 -17.29
N GLU A 99 -11.96 5.54 -18.48
CA GLU A 99 -12.48 4.53 -19.40
C GLU A 99 -11.36 3.59 -19.87
N ASN A 100 -10.26 4.18 -20.30
CA ASN A 100 -9.06 3.47 -20.74
C ASN A 100 -7.87 3.89 -19.88
N LEU A 101 -6.91 3.00 -19.65
CA LEU A 101 -5.79 3.25 -18.74
C LEU A 101 -4.46 2.94 -19.44
N VAL A 102 -3.53 3.87 -19.34
CA VAL A 102 -2.13 3.68 -19.70
C VAL A 102 -1.30 3.63 -18.43
N LEU A 103 -0.65 2.51 -18.21
CA LEU A 103 0.18 2.24 -17.05
C LEU A 103 1.65 2.23 -17.46
N LYS A 104 2.47 3.03 -16.79
CA LYS A 104 3.92 2.88 -16.87
C LYS A 104 4.38 1.96 -15.74
N VAL A 105 5.15 0.94 -16.08
CA VAL A 105 5.83 0.10 -15.09
C VAL A 105 6.97 0.92 -14.50
N VAL A 106 6.91 1.24 -13.22
CA VAL A 106 7.90 2.12 -12.56
C VAL A 106 8.75 1.41 -11.52
N SER A 107 8.49 0.14 -11.26
CA SER A 107 9.32 -0.73 -10.42
C SER A 107 9.02 -2.20 -10.67
N GLU A 108 10.04 -3.04 -10.57
CA GLU A 108 9.96 -4.50 -10.61
C GLU A 108 10.63 -5.05 -9.37
N ILE A 109 9.95 -5.98 -8.69
CA ILE A 109 10.45 -6.61 -7.47
C ILE A 109 10.37 -8.12 -7.64
N HIS A 110 11.53 -8.73 -7.85
CA HIS A 110 11.69 -10.17 -8.14
C HIS A 110 11.90 -11.02 -6.89
N ASP A 111 11.87 -10.43 -5.70
CA ASP A 111 11.93 -11.21 -4.46
C ASP A 111 10.70 -12.13 -4.36
N PRO A 112 10.87 -13.38 -3.89
CA PRO A 112 9.77 -14.34 -3.77
C PRO A 112 8.59 -13.84 -2.93
N VAL A 113 8.85 -12.95 -1.97
CA VAL A 113 7.84 -12.26 -1.14
C VAL A 113 8.32 -10.85 -0.87
N THR A 114 7.44 -9.87 -1.09
CA THR A 114 7.68 -8.46 -0.72
C THR A 114 6.84 -8.10 0.49
N THR A 115 7.49 -7.68 1.56
CA THR A 115 6.81 -7.29 2.79
C THR A 115 6.20 -5.89 2.68
N THR A 116 5.18 -5.61 3.48
CA THR A 116 4.63 -4.25 3.57
C THR A 116 5.63 -3.26 4.14
N ASP A 117 6.65 -3.70 4.90
CA ASP A 117 7.70 -2.82 5.42
C ASP A 117 8.75 -2.47 4.35
N GLU A 118 8.86 -3.27 3.30
CA GLU A 118 9.63 -2.94 2.10
C GLU A 118 8.86 -2.01 1.16
N LEU A 119 7.54 -2.18 1.08
CA LEU A 119 6.66 -1.26 0.32
C LEU A 119 6.56 0.11 0.99
N ILE A 120 6.50 0.14 2.33
CA ILE A 120 6.51 1.37 3.14
C ILE A 120 7.12 1.07 4.51
N PRO A 121 8.24 1.67 4.91
CA PRO A 121 8.93 1.41 6.17
C PRO A 121 8.17 2.03 7.36
N SER A 122 7.09 1.39 7.78
CA SER A 122 6.09 1.93 8.72
C SER A 122 6.63 2.26 10.11
N GLY A 123 7.72 1.64 10.53
CA GLY A 123 8.38 1.93 11.82
C GLY A 123 9.06 3.29 11.84
N GLU A 124 9.87 3.56 10.83
CA GLU A 124 10.66 4.81 10.70
C GLU A 124 9.77 6.00 10.35
N THR A 125 8.67 5.76 9.63
CA THR A 125 7.78 6.80 9.12
C THR A 125 6.55 7.02 9.99
N SER A 126 6.56 6.54 11.23
CA SER A 126 5.40 6.58 12.12
C SER A 126 4.86 8.00 12.38
N SER A 127 5.72 9.02 12.37
CA SER A 127 5.34 10.43 12.52
C SER A 127 4.57 11.01 11.31
N TYR A 128 4.65 10.37 10.16
CA TYR A 128 3.98 10.82 8.92
C TYR A 128 2.65 10.13 8.65
N ARG A 129 2.17 9.24 9.53
CA ARG A 129 0.96 8.44 9.28
C ARG A 129 -0.30 9.25 8.97
N SER A 130 -0.39 10.47 9.48
CA SER A 130 -1.48 11.41 9.21
C SER A 130 -1.12 12.49 8.17
N ASN A 131 -0.05 12.27 7.42
CA ASN A 131 0.39 13.14 6.33
C ASN A 131 0.63 12.27 5.08
N PRO A 132 -0.39 12.03 4.25
CA PRO A 132 -0.31 11.10 3.13
C PRO A 132 0.80 11.43 2.15
N LEU A 133 0.97 12.70 1.80
CA LEU A 133 2.01 13.16 0.88
C LEU A 133 3.40 12.96 1.48
N GLY A 134 3.58 13.32 2.76
CA GLY A 134 4.86 13.14 3.45
C GLY A 134 5.22 11.66 3.64
N LEU A 135 4.22 10.81 3.92
CA LEU A 135 4.44 9.37 4.05
C LEU A 135 4.83 8.72 2.71
N ALA A 136 4.17 9.14 1.63
CA ALA A 136 4.41 8.58 0.30
C ALA A 136 5.85 8.77 -0.21
N GLU A 137 6.59 9.79 0.30
CA GLU A 137 8.02 9.98 -0.02
C GLU A 137 8.91 8.79 0.35
N PHE A 138 8.45 7.94 1.25
CA PHE A 138 9.19 6.77 1.70
C PHE A 138 8.74 5.47 1.03
N ALA A 139 7.81 5.54 0.07
CA ALA A 139 7.35 4.36 -0.65
C ALA A 139 8.52 3.69 -1.37
N LEU A 140 8.66 2.38 -1.18
CA LEU A 140 9.74 1.54 -1.74
C LEU A 140 11.17 2.01 -1.42
N SER A 141 11.37 2.94 -0.49
CA SER A 141 12.68 3.55 -0.21
C SER A 141 13.78 2.54 0.11
N ARG A 142 13.43 1.36 0.64
CA ARG A 142 14.37 0.28 0.95
C ARG A 142 14.62 -0.70 -0.19
N LYS A 143 13.72 -0.77 -1.16
CA LYS A 143 13.80 -1.70 -2.31
C LYS A 143 14.22 -1.02 -3.58
N ASP A 144 13.59 0.11 -3.85
CA ASP A 144 13.77 0.87 -5.08
C ASP A 144 13.68 2.37 -4.78
N PRO A 145 14.76 2.99 -4.30
CA PRO A 145 14.77 4.40 -3.90
C PRO A 145 14.38 5.37 -5.02
N ALA A 146 14.51 4.97 -6.29
CA ALA A 146 14.13 5.80 -7.42
C ALA A 146 12.63 5.73 -7.78
N TYR A 147 11.88 4.81 -7.16
CA TYR A 147 10.46 4.62 -7.42
C TYR A 147 9.64 5.91 -7.32
N VAL A 148 9.78 6.65 -6.21
CA VAL A 148 9.01 7.87 -5.96
C VAL A 148 9.21 8.90 -7.09
N GLY A 149 10.46 9.08 -7.53
CA GLY A 149 10.79 9.98 -8.62
C GLY A 149 10.08 9.57 -9.92
N ARG A 150 10.19 8.30 -10.31
CA ARG A 150 9.57 7.77 -11.53
C ARG A 150 8.04 7.85 -11.49
N ALA A 151 7.43 7.49 -10.36
CA ALA A 151 5.97 7.57 -10.19
C ALA A 151 5.46 9.00 -10.32
N ARG A 152 6.17 9.97 -9.73
CA ARG A 152 5.82 11.40 -9.84
C ARG A 152 5.94 11.95 -11.25
N GLU A 153 6.92 11.52 -12.03
CA GLU A 153 7.02 11.93 -13.43
C GLU A 153 5.78 11.49 -14.21
N VAL A 154 5.35 10.23 -14.04
CA VAL A 154 4.12 9.73 -14.67
C VAL A 154 2.88 10.48 -14.15
N GLN A 155 2.82 10.77 -12.86
CA GLN A 155 1.70 11.49 -12.26
C GLN A 155 1.49 12.89 -12.87
N LYS A 156 2.52 13.54 -13.38
CA LYS A 156 2.40 14.85 -14.06
C LYS A 156 1.44 14.78 -15.25
N ALA A 157 1.48 13.70 -16.02
CA ALA A 157 0.57 13.50 -17.14
C ALA A 157 -0.89 13.40 -16.70
N GLN A 158 -1.17 12.64 -15.64
CA GLN A 158 -2.52 12.55 -15.07
C GLN A 158 -3.02 13.91 -14.56
N LYS A 159 -2.17 14.65 -13.87
CA LYS A 159 -2.52 16.00 -13.40
C LYS A 159 -2.78 16.98 -14.54
N ALA A 160 -2.06 16.86 -15.65
CA ALA A 160 -2.33 17.65 -16.84
C ALA A 160 -3.72 17.34 -17.43
N ILE A 161 -4.09 16.05 -17.52
CA ILE A 161 -5.43 15.63 -17.95
C ILE A 161 -6.51 16.24 -17.03
N GLU A 162 -6.34 16.15 -15.72
CA GLU A 162 -7.27 16.70 -14.72
C GLU A 162 -7.39 18.23 -14.81
N ALA A 163 -6.34 18.91 -15.22
CA ALA A 163 -6.29 20.36 -15.45
C ALA A 163 -6.75 20.77 -16.86
N ASN A 164 -7.26 19.82 -17.68
CA ASN A 164 -7.58 20.03 -19.09
C ASN A 164 -6.39 20.57 -19.90
N GLN A 165 -5.19 20.10 -19.58
CA GLN A 165 -3.94 20.38 -20.30
C GLN A 165 -3.49 19.12 -21.07
N CYS A 166 -2.70 19.33 -22.12
CA CYS A 166 -2.18 18.22 -22.92
C CYS A 166 -1.13 17.41 -22.15
N PRO A 167 -1.37 16.12 -21.83
CA PRO A 167 -0.40 15.30 -21.12
C PRO A 167 0.89 15.04 -21.91
N LEU A 168 0.82 15.14 -23.25
CA LEU A 168 1.96 14.91 -24.14
C LEU A 168 2.99 16.05 -24.12
N GLU A 169 2.59 17.24 -23.66
CA GLU A 169 3.52 18.37 -23.48
C GLU A 169 4.28 18.25 -22.13
N VAL A 170 3.66 17.60 -21.14
CA VAL A 170 4.20 17.46 -19.80
C VAL A 170 5.09 16.22 -19.67
N LEU A 171 4.73 15.14 -20.40
CA LEU A 171 5.45 13.88 -20.44
C LEU A 171 5.67 13.46 -21.91
N GLU A 172 6.75 13.94 -22.52
CA GLU A 172 7.01 13.78 -23.96
C GLU A 172 7.09 12.30 -24.41
N GLU A 173 7.56 11.42 -23.55
CA GLU A 173 7.65 9.98 -23.83
C GLU A 173 6.29 9.32 -24.08
N LEU A 174 5.17 9.97 -23.71
CA LEU A 174 3.82 9.50 -24.05
C LEU A 174 3.47 9.71 -25.53
N LYS A 175 4.17 10.58 -26.27
CA LYS A 175 3.83 10.83 -27.69
C LYS A 175 3.86 9.54 -28.51
N PRO A 176 4.98 8.79 -28.59
CA PRO A 176 5.02 7.55 -29.37
C PRO A 176 4.08 6.48 -28.79
N VAL A 177 3.87 6.45 -27.46
CA VAL A 177 2.94 5.54 -26.80
C VAL A 177 1.51 5.77 -27.30
N MET A 178 1.06 7.03 -27.33
CA MET A 178 -0.27 7.40 -27.78
C MET A 178 -0.45 7.22 -29.28
N GLU A 179 0.59 7.46 -30.08
CA GLU A 179 0.56 7.18 -31.53
C GLU A 179 0.34 5.69 -31.79
N THR A 180 1.06 4.83 -31.08
CA THR A 180 0.91 3.37 -31.18
C THR A 180 -0.47 2.90 -30.75
N ILE A 181 -1.00 3.42 -29.64
CA ILE A 181 -2.34 3.08 -29.16
C ILE A 181 -3.40 3.52 -30.17
N ARG A 182 -3.35 4.75 -30.66
CA ARG A 182 -4.32 5.29 -31.61
C ARG A 182 -4.30 4.61 -32.99
N ALA A 183 -3.21 3.99 -33.36
CA ALA A 183 -3.14 3.18 -34.57
C ALA A 183 -4.09 1.96 -34.53
N SER A 184 -4.30 1.39 -33.33
CA SER A 184 -5.18 0.22 -33.12
C SER A 184 -6.51 0.59 -32.46
N TYR A 185 -6.56 1.70 -31.74
CA TYR A 185 -7.71 2.23 -30.98
C TYR A 185 -7.90 3.71 -31.29
N PRO A 186 -8.38 4.08 -32.49
CA PRO A 186 -8.47 5.48 -32.93
C PRO A 186 -9.43 6.34 -32.08
N GLU A 187 -10.35 5.72 -31.35
CA GLU A 187 -11.27 6.39 -30.41
C GLU A 187 -10.60 6.83 -29.11
N VAL A 188 -9.40 6.34 -28.81
CA VAL A 188 -8.69 6.67 -27.58
C VAL A 188 -8.04 8.04 -27.69
N GLY A 189 -8.45 8.94 -26.81
CA GLY A 189 -7.98 10.32 -26.75
C GLY A 189 -7.87 10.83 -25.32
N GLU A 190 -7.49 12.10 -25.19
CA GLU A 190 -7.22 12.73 -23.89
C GLU A 190 -8.48 12.81 -23.00
N GLY A 191 -9.68 12.76 -23.58
CA GLY A 191 -10.95 12.82 -22.83
C GLY A 191 -11.41 11.49 -22.22
N ASN A 192 -10.85 10.35 -22.65
CA ASN A 192 -11.27 9.04 -22.19
C ASN A 192 -10.12 8.14 -21.73
N ILE A 193 -8.95 8.71 -21.51
CA ILE A 193 -7.75 8.03 -21.04
C ILE A 193 -7.32 8.53 -19.67
N GLY A 194 -6.76 7.65 -18.86
CA GLY A 194 -5.97 7.98 -17.68
C GLY A 194 -4.55 7.46 -17.81
N VAL A 195 -3.62 8.17 -17.21
CA VAL A 195 -2.20 7.81 -17.19
C VAL A 195 -1.76 7.61 -15.74
N GLY A 196 -1.07 6.53 -15.47
CA GLY A 196 -0.57 6.28 -14.13
C GLY A 196 0.54 5.25 -14.04
N SER A 197 1.02 5.04 -12.83
CA SER A 197 2.07 4.07 -12.56
C SER A 197 1.53 2.73 -12.09
N THR A 198 2.30 1.70 -12.35
CA THR A 198 2.15 0.36 -11.79
C THR A 198 3.49 -0.17 -11.33
N ILE A 199 3.46 -1.09 -10.38
CA ILE A 199 4.62 -1.90 -10.02
C ILE A 199 4.34 -3.37 -10.35
N PHE A 200 5.38 -4.10 -10.66
CA PHE A 200 5.36 -5.55 -10.62
C PHE A 200 6.03 -6.05 -9.34
N ALA A 201 5.45 -7.07 -8.72
CA ALA A 201 6.10 -7.81 -7.63
C ALA A 201 5.57 -9.26 -7.61
N VAL A 202 6.47 -10.24 -7.41
CA VAL A 202 6.09 -11.65 -7.41
C VAL A 202 4.96 -11.94 -6.42
N LYS A 203 5.14 -11.55 -5.16
CA LYS A 203 4.14 -11.79 -4.09
C LYS A 203 4.17 -10.65 -3.06
N PRO A 204 3.55 -9.50 -3.37
CA PRO A 204 3.57 -8.35 -2.47
C PRO A 204 2.54 -8.43 -1.35
N GLY A 205 2.82 -7.71 -0.25
CA GLY A 205 1.85 -7.38 0.77
C GLY A 205 1.86 -8.27 2.01
N ASP A 206 2.97 -8.98 2.28
CA ASP A 206 3.14 -9.67 3.56
C ASP A 206 3.48 -8.66 4.65
N GLY A 207 2.66 -8.57 5.66
CA GLY A 207 2.89 -7.66 6.78
C GLY A 207 1.63 -7.02 7.33
N SER A 208 1.78 -5.98 8.15
CA SER A 208 0.68 -5.29 8.84
C SER A 208 0.37 -3.89 8.31
N ALA A 209 1.34 -3.20 7.69
CA ALA A 209 1.17 -1.84 7.15
C ALA A 209 0.55 -1.84 5.73
N ARG A 210 -0.42 -2.70 5.50
CA ARG A 210 -1.03 -2.94 4.18
C ARG A 210 -1.77 -1.75 3.62
N GLU A 211 -2.41 -0.99 4.49
CA GLU A 211 -3.15 0.21 4.11
C GLU A 211 -2.17 1.27 3.59
N GLN A 212 -1.12 1.60 4.36
CA GLN A 212 -0.13 2.58 3.93
C GLN A 212 0.65 2.11 2.68
N ALA A 213 0.91 0.81 2.56
CA ALA A 213 1.56 0.25 1.36
C ALA A 213 0.74 0.47 0.08
N ALA A 214 -0.59 0.48 0.18
CA ALA A 214 -1.48 0.78 -0.94
C ALA A 214 -1.68 2.29 -1.13
N SER A 215 -2.05 3.01 -0.06
CA SER A 215 -2.37 4.44 -0.14
C SER A 215 -1.20 5.30 -0.59
N CYS A 216 0.03 4.99 -0.18
CA CYS A 216 1.22 5.72 -0.62
C CYS A 216 1.46 5.60 -2.13
N GLN A 217 1.22 4.43 -2.71
CA GLN A 217 1.30 4.25 -4.16
C GLN A 217 0.21 5.06 -4.87
N LYS A 218 -1.04 5.04 -4.36
CA LYS A 218 -2.14 5.82 -4.91
C LYS A 218 -1.86 7.32 -4.89
N VAL A 219 -1.34 7.82 -3.78
CA VAL A 219 -0.96 9.25 -3.62
C VAL A 219 0.10 9.67 -4.64
N LEU A 220 0.97 8.76 -5.06
CA LEU A 220 1.99 8.98 -6.10
C LEU A 220 1.48 8.74 -7.53
N GLY A 221 0.18 8.56 -7.73
CA GLY A 221 -0.38 8.32 -9.05
C GLY A 221 -0.40 6.86 -9.48
N GLY A 222 -0.29 5.93 -8.53
CA GLY A 222 -0.47 4.50 -8.79
C GLY A 222 -1.92 4.15 -9.11
N TRP A 223 -2.13 3.39 -10.19
CA TRP A 223 -3.45 2.91 -10.61
C TRP A 223 -3.60 1.40 -10.49
N ALA A 224 -2.50 0.67 -10.52
CA ALA A 224 -2.51 -0.77 -10.45
C ALA A 224 -1.26 -1.31 -9.75
N ASN A 225 -1.35 -2.56 -9.30
CA ASN A 225 -0.21 -3.44 -9.08
C ASN A 225 -0.39 -4.68 -9.95
N ILE A 226 0.69 -5.20 -10.49
CA ILE A 226 0.73 -6.47 -11.22
C ILE A 226 1.53 -7.44 -10.36
N ALA A 227 1.01 -8.63 -10.12
CA ALA A 227 1.66 -9.63 -9.29
C ALA A 227 1.42 -11.04 -9.84
N ASN A 228 2.27 -12.01 -9.49
CA ASN A 228 1.93 -13.41 -9.71
C ASN A 228 0.94 -13.92 -8.65
N GLU A 229 1.08 -13.42 -7.42
CA GLU A 229 0.18 -13.73 -6.31
C GLU A 229 0.23 -12.59 -5.28
N TYR A 230 -0.85 -12.37 -4.56
CA TYR A 230 -0.85 -11.45 -3.41
C TYR A 230 -0.63 -12.22 -2.11
N ALA A 231 0.36 -11.81 -1.32
CA ALA A 231 0.72 -12.47 -0.06
C ALA A 231 -0.44 -12.54 0.93
N THR A 232 -1.35 -11.55 0.90
CA THR A 232 -2.53 -11.53 1.75
C THR A 232 -3.74 -10.94 1.02
N LYS A 233 -4.93 -11.51 1.27
CA LYS A 233 -6.21 -10.94 0.82
C LYS A 233 -6.39 -9.49 1.30
N ARG A 234 -5.84 -9.14 2.46
CA ARG A 234 -5.97 -7.80 3.04
C ARG A 234 -5.22 -6.75 2.24
N TYR A 235 -4.03 -7.05 1.75
CA TYR A 235 -3.31 -6.10 0.89
C TYR A 235 -4.05 -5.86 -0.42
N ARG A 236 -4.51 -6.94 -1.07
CA ARG A 236 -5.36 -6.84 -2.26
C ARG A 236 -6.61 -5.99 -2.00
N SER A 237 -7.31 -6.21 -0.88
CA SER A 237 -8.47 -5.41 -0.49
C SER A 237 -8.13 -3.94 -0.26
N ASN A 238 -6.96 -3.63 0.30
CA ASN A 238 -6.54 -2.24 0.47
C ASN A 238 -6.24 -1.55 -0.87
N LEU A 239 -5.65 -2.25 -1.84
CA LEU A 239 -5.51 -1.70 -3.20
C LEU A 239 -6.87 -1.31 -3.77
N ILE A 240 -7.85 -2.22 -3.70
CA ILE A 240 -9.22 -1.97 -4.18
C ILE A 240 -9.87 -0.79 -3.44
N ASN A 241 -9.75 -0.73 -2.12
CA ASN A 241 -10.31 0.35 -1.31
C ASN A 241 -9.73 1.73 -1.68
N TRP A 242 -8.50 1.78 -2.17
CA TRP A 242 -7.86 3.00 -2.67
C TRP A 242 -8.08 3.24 -4.16
N GLY A 243 -8.95 2.44 -4.81
CA GLY A 243 -9.22 2.56 -6.24
C GLY A 243 -8.03 2.18 -7.11
N MET A 244 -7.20 1.25 -6.66
CA MET A 244 -6.14 0.62 -7.43
C MET A 244 -6.55 -0.76 -7.87
N LEU A 245 -6.11 -1.16 -9.05
CA LEU A 245 -6.42 -2.45 -9.66
C LEU A 245 -5.36 -3.49 -9.27
N PRO A 246 -5.73 -4.55 -8.52
CA PRO A 246 -4.81 -5.60 -8.14
C PRO A 246 -4.78 -6.70 -9.19
N PHE A 247 -4.05 -6.48 -10.27
CA PHE A 247 -3.92 -7.46 -11.36
C PHE A 247 -3.03 -8.64 -10.97
N ILE A 248 -3.34 -9.79 -11.55
CA ILE A 248 -2.52 -11.00 -11.51
C ILE A 248 -2.09 -11.32 -12.94
N THR A 249 -0.82 -11.65 -13.13
CA THR A 249 -0.31 -12.21 -14.38
C THR A 249 0.14 -13.65 -14.16
N GLU A 250 -0.15 -14.51 -15.15
CA GLU A 250 0.33 -15.90 -15.16
C GLU A 250 1.75 -16.04 -15.72
N GLU A 251 2.31 -14.96 -16.28
CA GLU A 251 3.70 -14.95 -16.72
C GLU A 251 4.63 -15.18 -15.53
N LYS A 252 5.60 -16.06 -15.71
CA LYS A 252 6.60 -16.31 -14.69
C LYS A 252 7.49 -15.09 -14.51
N ASP A 253 7.92 -14.86 -13.29
CA ASP A 253 8.83 -13.79 -12.91
C ASP A 253 10.10 -13.71 -13.79
N THR A 254 10.61 -14.84 -14.23
CA THR A 254 11.81 -14.93 -15.09
C THR A 254 11.51 -14.76 -16.59
N GLU A 255 10.26 -14.65 -16.98
CA GLU A 255 9.80 -14.67 -18.37
C GLU A 255 8.75 -13.56 -18.63
N LEU A 256 8.83 -12.45 -17.89
CA LEU A 256 7.92 -11.33 -18.08
C LEU A 256 8.09 -10.71 -19.47
N SER A 257 6.98 -10.42 -20.11
CA SER A 257 6.96 -9.74 -21.41
C SER A 257 7.25 -8.23 -21.30
N PHE A 258 7.20 -7.69 -20.11
CA PHE A 258 7.40 -6.26 -19.80
C PHE A 258 8.48 -6.05 -18.75
N LYS A 259 8.99 -4.84 -18.67
CA LYS A 259 10.03 -4.41 -17.70
C LYS A 259 9.78 -2.98 -17.21
N ASN A 260 10.57 -2.56 -16.23
CA ASN A 260 10.55 -1.19 -15.75
C ASN A 260 10.82 -0.19 -16.89
N GLY A 261 9.95 0.78 -17.03
CA GLY A 261 9.95 1.77 -18.11
C GLY A 261 8.90 1.53 -19.18
N ASP A 262 8.46 0.30 -19.37
CA ASP A 262 7.48 -0.06 -20.40
C ASP A 262 6.07 0.47 -20.09
N TYR A 263 5.29 0.63 -21.15
CA TYR A 263 3.91 1.07 -21.08
C TYR A 263 2.95 -0.07 -21.40
N ILE A 264 1.93 -0.21 -20.55
CA ILE A 264 0.86 -1.19 -20.70
C ILE A 264 -0.45 -0.42 -20.91
N PHE A 265 -1.14 -0.72 -21.99
CA PHE A 265 -2.46 -0.16 -22.28
C PHE A 265 -3.57 -1.14 -21.89
N VAL A 266 -4.54 -0.67 -21.13
CA VAL A 266 -5.70 -1.43 -20.67
C VAL A 266 -6.96 -0.74 -21.19
N PRO A 267 -7.52 -1.16 -22.34
CA PRO A 267 -8.76 -0.61 -22.88
C PRO A 267 -9.96 -1.01 -22.03
N ASP A 268 -11.02 -0.20 -22.08
CA ASP A 268 -12.33 -0.46 -21.46
C ASP A 268 -12.29 -0.89 -20.00
N VAL A 269 -11.26 -0.44 -19.25
CA VAL A 269 -11.02 -0.92 -17.89
C VAL A 269 -12.15 -0.57 -16.94
N ARG A 270 -12.80 0.59 -17.10
CA ARG A 270 -13.96 0.98 -16.29
C ARG A 270 -15.11 0.01 -16.51
N LYS A 271 -15.42 -0.28 -17.77
CA LYS A 271 -16.47 -1.23 -18.12
C LYS A 271 -16.18 -2.63 -17.59
N ALA A 272 -14.93 -3.08 -17.69
CA ALA A 272 -14.51 -4.38 -17.13
C ALA A 272 -14.78 -4.47 -15.63
N VAL A 273 -14.51 -3.39 -14.87
CA VAL A 273 -14.82 -3.33 -13.43
C VAL A 273 -16.32 -3.31 -13.16
N GLU A 274 -17.10 -2.54 -13.94
CA GLU A 274 -18.56 -2.47 -13.81
C GLU A 274 -19.21 -3.83 -14.11
N ASP A 275 -18.76 -4.50 -15.17
CA ASP A 275 -19.24 -5.81 -15.61
C ASP A 275 -18.68 -6.96 -14.73
N LYS A 276 -17.74 -6.68 -13.83
CA LYS A 276 -17.07 -7.65 -12.96
C LYS A 276 -16.45 -8.81 -13.74
N THR A 277 -15.73 -8.49 -14.80
CA THR A 277 -15.03 -9.49 -15.62
C THR A 277 -13.89 -10.13 -14.80
N ASP A 278 -13.67 -11.43 -15.02
CA ASP A 278 -12.58 -12.17 -14.34
C ASP A 278 -11.20 -11.82 -14.88
N ALA A 279 -11.12 -11.37 -16.13
CA ALA A 279 -9.87 -11.01 -16.80
C ALA A 279 -10.06 -9.82 -17.72
N VAL A 280 -9.02 -9.02 -17.90
CA VAL A 280 -8.96 -7.89 -18.81
C VAL A 280 -7.87 -8.10 -19.86
N LYS A 281 -8.12 -7.62 -21.07
CA LYS A 281 -7.09 -7.53 -22.10
C LYS A 281 -6.21 -6.32 -21.80
N ALA A 282 -4.92 -6.53 -21.86
CA ALA A 282 -3.94 -5.46 -21.79
C ALA A 282 -2.93 -5.65 -22.94
N TYR A 283 -2.24 -4.59 -23.30
CA TYR A 283 -1.30 -4.60 -24.40
C TYR A 283 0.01 -3.93 -23.96
N LEU A 284 1.11 -4.63 -24.17
CA LEU A 284 2.43 -4.00 -24.09
C LEU A 284 2.59 -3.11 -25.33
N VAL A 285 2.74 -1.81 -25.11
CA VAL A 285 2.63 -0.82 -26.20
C VAL A 285 3.76 -0.94 -27.21
N GLU A 286 4.99 -1.20 -26.77
CA GLU A 286 6.16 -1.28 -27.69
C GLU A 286 6.07 -2.41 -28.70
N SER A 287 5.44 -3.54 -28.36
CA SER A 287 5.34 -4.73 -29.23
C SER A 287 3.94 -5.03 -29.69
N ILE A 288 2.93 -4.29 -29.23
CA ILE A 288 1.48 -4.60 -29.38
C ILE A 288 1.19 -6.06 -29.03
N SER A 289 1.95 -6.62 -28.08
CA SER A 289 1.74 -7.99 -27.63
C SER A 289 0.63 -8.02 -26.57
N LEU A 290 -0.26 -9.01 -26.72
CA LEU A 290 -1.39 -9.21 -25.81
C LEU A 290 -0.89 -9.76 -24.47
N LEU A 291 -1.26 -9.07 -23.40
CA LEU A 291 -1.06 -9.48 -22.02
C LEU A 291 -2.43 -9.75 -21.39
N PHE A 292 -2.60 -10.87 -20.72
CA PHE A 292 -3.81 -11.14 -19.94
C PHE A 292 -3.57 -10.77 -18.47
N LEU A 293 -4.43 -9.90 -17.93
CA LEU A 293 -4.43 -9.52 -16.52
C LEU A 293 -5.74 -10.01 -15.87
N ILE A 294 -5.62 -10.73 -14.77
CA ILE A 294 -6.71 -11.31 -13.99
C ILE A 294 -6.95 -10.50 -12.73
#